data_aff3e3ebc6e4729e012e639d03bb84e3
#
_entry.id   aff3e3ebc6e4729e012e639d03bb84e3
#
_cell.length_a   1.000
_cell.length_b   1.000
_cell.length_c   1.000
_cell.angle_alpha   90.00
_cell.angle_beta   90.00
_cell.angle_gamma   90.00
#
_symmetry.space_group_name_H-M   'P 1'
#
loop_
_entity.id
_entity.type
_entity.pdbx_description
1 polymer ?
#
loop_
_entity_poly.entity_id
_entity_poly.type
_entity_poly.pdbx_seq_one_letter_code
_entity_poly.pdbx_strand_id
1 'polypeptide(L)'
;YKILFSSFKTGVGVAGFLSHIGHEWVTLANLFCLLMGFALLARHFEKSHVPVILPKFLPNDWKGAFLLLVMVWFISSFLDNIAAALIGGAMAHQLFKGKVHIGYLAGIVAASNAGGAWSVVGDTTTTMMWIAGVKPGQVFEAIVASTVALCISGVVAAKQQHAYSPILKNAHAHTKVDWARVGIVLLILVFAMGTNILMNTQFSAFADSVPAIGIAVWVAILLTVGVRRPDWEILPENFKGTIFLLSLVVIASMMPVEQLPPASWVSAL
;
A
#
# COMPACT_ATOMS: atom_id res chain seq x y z
N TYR A 1 -24.32 7.19 -9.55
CA TYR A 1 -25.76 7.47 -9.41
C TYR A 1 -26.06 8.21 -8.11
N LYS A 2 -25.66 7.69 -6.94
CA LYS A 2 -25.88 8.33 -5.62
C LYS A 2 -25.22 9.71 -5.52
N ILE A 3 -24.01 9.89 -6.05
CA ILE A 3 -23.25 11.15 -6.03
C ILE A 3 -23.98 12.23 -6.85
N LEU A 4 -24.39 11.90 -8.08
CA LEU A 4 -25.18 12.77 -8.91
C LEU A 4 -26.49 13.16 -8.21
N PHE A 5 -27.18 12.17 -7.60
CA PHE A 5 -28.42 12.41 -6.88
C PHE A 5 -28.22 13.29 -5.64
N SER A 6 -27.14 13.08 -4.89
CA SER A 6 -26.79 13.95 -3.75
C SER A 6 -26.50 15.36 -4.18
N SER A 7 -25.71 15.55 -5.25
CA SER A 7 -25.40 16.88 -5.80
C SER A 7 -26.66 17.63 -6.28
N PHE A 8 -27.63 16.92 -6.85
CA PHE A 8 -28.92 17.50 -7.22
C PHE A 8 -29.76 17.87 -5.99
N LYS A 9 -29.73 17.05 -4.93
CA LYS A 9 -30.49 17.29 -3.69
C LYS A 9 -29.93 18.47 -2.89
N THR A 10 -28.62 18.73 -2.95
CA THR A 10 -27.94 19.86 -2.30
C THR A 10 -28.02 21.16 -3.11
N GLY A 11 -28.65 21.14 -4.29
CA GLY A 11 -28.77 22.30 -5.18
C GLY A 11 -27.49 22.69 -5.94
N VAL A 12 -26.41 21.94 -5.76
CA VAL A 12 -25.10 22.18 -6.39
C VAL A 12 -25.05 21.63 -7.83
N GLY A 13 -25.87 20.62 -8.14
CA GLY A 13 -26.01 20.04 -9.49
C GLY A 13 -24.72 19.48 -10.07
N VAL A 14 -24.75 19.19 -11.39
CA VAL A 14 -23.59 18.66 -12.13
C VAL A 14 -22.43 19.66 -12.15
N ALA A 15 -22.72 20.96 -12.22
CA ALA A 15 -21.69 22.00 -12.24
C ALA A 15 -20.86 22.03 -10.95
N GLY A 16 -21.51 21.86 -9.79
CA GLY A 16 -20.80 21.79 -8.52
C GLY A 16 -19.97 20.52 -8.37
N PHE A 17 -20.45 19.39 -8.89
CA PHE A 17 -19.66 18.15 -8.95
C PHE A 17 -18.40 18.31 -9.80
N LEU A 18 -18.54 18.90 -11.00
CA LEU A 18 -17.41 19.15 -11.89
C LEU A 18 -16.42 20.17 -11.29
N SER A 19 -16.93 21.20 -10.60
CA SER A 19 -16.10 22.17 -9.88
C SER A 19 -15.31 21.50 -8.74
N HIS A 20 -15.94 20.60 -7.99
CA HIS A 20 -15.28 19.85 -6.92
C HIS A 20 -14.16 18.95 -7.46
N ILE A 21 -14.44 18.19 -8.53
CA ILE A 21 -13.40 17.38 -9.20
C ILE A 21 -12.29 18.29 -9.75
N GLY A 22 -12.64 19.44 -10.31
CA GLY A 22 -11.68 20.43 -10.80
C GLY A 22 -10.81 21.04 -9.70
N HIS A 23 -11.24 21.01 -8.45
CA HIS A 23 -10.45 21.45 -7.29
C HIS A 23 -9.51 20.34 -6.79
N GLU A 24 -9.98 19.09 -6.85
CA GLU A 24 -9.24 17.90 -6.36
C GLU A 24 -8.40 17.19 -7.44
N TRP A 25 -8.35 17.72 -8.66
CA TRP A 25 -7.74 17.00 -9.80
C TRP A 25 -6.27 16.64 -9.58
N VAL A 26 -5.50 17.49 -8.88
CA VAL A 26 -4.07 17.23 -8.62
C VAL A 26 -3.91 16.05 -7.68
N THR A 27 -4.70 16.02 -6.59
CA THR A 27 -4.72 14.92 -5.62
C THR A 27 -5.12 13.62 -6.30
N LEU A 28 -6.19 13.65 -7.11
CA LEU A 28 -6.67 12.47 -7.84
C LEU A 28 -5.66 11.98 -8.88
N ALA A 29 -5.02 12.90 -9.61
CA ALA A 29 -3.98 12.57 -10.59
C ALA A 29 -2.72 12.01 -9.90
N ASN A 30 -2.28 12.60 -8.78
CA ASN A 30 -1.19 12.04 -7.99
C ASN A 30 -1.51 10.62 -7.52
N LEU A 31 -2.69 10.43 -6.93
CA LEU A 31 -3.12 9.13 -6.43
C LEU A 31 -3.22 8.10 -7.55
N PHE A 32 -3.80 8.47 -8.70
CA PHE A 32 -3.86 7.60 -9.87
C PHE A 32 -2.46 7.16 -10.33
N CYS A 33 -1.56 8.13 -10.53
CA CYS A 33 -0.20 7.85 -10.97
C CYS A 33 0.59 7.00 -9.95
N LEU A 34 0.41 7.28 -8.66
CA LEU A 34 1.04 6.51 -7.59
C LEU A 34 0.55 5.06 -7.56
N LEU A 35 -0.77 4.83 -7.58
CA LEU A 35 -1.34 3.48 -7.56
C LEU A 35 -0.88 2.66 -8.77
N MET A 36 -0.91 3.25 -9.97
CA MET A 36 -0.45 2.58 -11.18
C MET A 36 1.07 2.35 -11.17
N GLY A 37 1.85 3.33 -10.70
CA GLY A 37 3.31 3.22 -10.57
C GLY A 37 3.73 2.20 -9.50
N PHE A 38 3.03 2.17 -8.37
CA PHE A 38 3.32 1.21 -7.29
C PHE A 38 2.93 -0.23 -7.66
N ALA A 39 1.94 -0.42 -8.54
CA ALA A 39 1.68 -1.74 -9.12
C ALA A 39 2.89 -2.27 -9.91
N LEU A 40 3.54 -1.41 -10.72
CA LEU A 40 4.77 -1.76 -11.41
C LEU A 40 5.95 -1.98 -10.45
N LEU A 41 6.06 -1.14 -9.42
CA LEU A 41 7.06 -1.30 -8.36
C LEU A 41 6.91 -2.65 -7.65
N ALA A 42 5.69 -3.00 -7.23
CA ALA A 42 5.40 -4.28 -6.59
C ALA A 42 5.79 -5.46 -7.49
N ARG A 43 5.54 -5.35 -8.80
CA ARG A 43 5.94 -6.38 -9.78
C ARG A 43 7.45 -6.47 -9.96
N HIS A 44 8.17 -5.35 -9.93
CA HIS A 44 9.64 -5.37 -9.90
C HIS A 44 10.16 -6.04 -8.64
N PHE A 45 9.57 -5.74 -7.46
CA PHE A 45 9.93 -6.38 -6.20
C PHE A 45 9.67 -7.89 -6.22
N GLU A 46 8.51 -8.33 -6.70
CA GLU A 46 8.17 -9.75 -6.85
C GLU A 46 9.17 -10.47 -7.76
N LYS A 47 9.46 -9.90 -8.94
CA LYS A 47 10.41 -10.46 -9.91
C LYS A 47 11.88 -10.30 -9.50
N SER A 48 12.20 -9.60 -8.42
CA SER A 48 13.56 -9.53 -7.86
C SER A 48 14.01 -10.83 -7.21
N HIS A 49 13.10 -11.76 -6.98
CA HIS A 49 13.28 -13.02 -6.23
C HIS A 49 13.60 -12.82 -4.74
N VAL A 50 13.61 -11.58 -4.23
CA VAL A 50 13.75 -11.33 -2.79
C VAL A 50 12.65 -12.05 -2.01
N PRO A 51 11.35 -11.96 -2.38
CA PRO A 51 10.28 -12.68 -1.67
C PRO A 51 10.46 -14.20 -1.63
N VAL A 52 11.13 -14.78 -2.63
CA VAL A 52 11.39 -16.23 -2.72
C VAL A 52 12.56 -16.67 -1.80
N ILE A 53 13.51 -15.78 -1.58
CA ILE A 53 14.72 -16.08 -0.80
C ILE A 53 14.52 -15.81 0.69
N LEU A 54 13.77 -14.78 1.03
CA LEU A 54 13.51 -14.37 2.41
C LEU A 54 12.99 -15.52 3.30
N PRO A 55 12.01 -16.35 2.86
CA PRO A 55 11.51 -17.48 3.67
C PRO A 55 12.55 -18.52 4.06
N LYS A 56 13.67 -18.60 3.34
CA LYS A 56 14.75 -19.56 3.66
C LYS A 56 15.41 -19.31 5.02
N PHE A 57 15.37 -18.07 5.48
CA PHE A 57 15.94 -17.64 6.76
C PHE A 57 14.99 -17.82 7.94
N LEU A 58 13.73 -18.21 7.70
CA LEU A 58 12.74 -18.36 8.75
C LEU A 58 12.98 -19.63 9.56
N PRO A 59 12.78 -19.61 10.91
CA PRO A 59 12.73 -20.82 11.74
C PRO A 59 11.63 -21.79 11.29
N ASN A 60 11.76 -23.08 11.63
CA ASN A 60 10.78 -24.12 11.24
C ASN A 60 9.60 -24.24 12.21
N ASP A 61 9.59 -23.45 13.28
CA ASP A 61 8.56 -23.42 14.30
C ASP A 61 7.51 -22.30 14.04
N TRP A 62 6.59 -22.11 14.98
CA TRP A 62 5.60 -21.03 14.91
C TRP A 62 6.22 -19.63 14.82
N LYS A 63 7.46 -19.45 15.34
CA LYS A 63 8.18 -18.18 15.23
C LYS A 63 8.52 -17.85 13.78
N GLY A 64 8.80 -18.86 12.95
CA GLY A 64 9.01 -18.66 11.52
C GLY A 64 7.73 -18.17 10.82
N ALA A 65 6.58 -18.73 11.17
CA ALA A 65 5.30 -18.24 10.69
C ALA A 65 5.04 -16.78 11.16
N PHE A 66 5.35 -16.47 12.42
CA PHE A 66 5.24 -15.10 12.94
C PHE A 66 6.19 -14.15 12.21
N LEU A 67 7.44 -14.55 12.02
CA LEU A 67 8.43 -13.73 11.34
C LEU A 67 8.04 -13.43 9.88
N LEU A 68 7.33 -14.37 9.21
CA LEU A 68 6.75 -14.08 7.89
C LEU A 68 5.72 -12.93 7.96
N LEU A 69 4.88 -12.90 9.00
CA LEU A 69 3.94 -11.77 9.19
C LEU A 69 4.68 -10.46 9.48
N VAL A 70 5.75 -10.50 10.27
CA VAL A 70 6.64 -9.34 10.49
C VAL A 70 7.23 -8.85 9.16
N MET A 71 7.64 -9.77 8.30
CA MET A 71 8.16 -9.42 6.96
C MET A 71 7.08 -8.77 6.09
N VAL A 72 5.86 -9.31 6.09
CA VAL A 72 4.72 -8.71 5.36
C VAL A 72 4.43 -7.31 5.91
N TRP A 73 4.40 -7.15 7.22
CA TRP A 73 4.23 -5.87 7.91
C TRP A 73 5.30 -4.85 7.48
N PHE A 74 6.57 -5.28 7.45
CA PHE A 74 7.67 -4.42 7.02
C PHE A 74 7.61 -4.10 5.52
N ILE A 75 7.33 -5.08 4.68
CA ILE A 75 7.18 -4.89 3.23
C ILE A 75 6.05 -3.89 2.93
N SER A 76 4.94 -3.99 3.65
CA SER A 76 3.79 -3.10 3.49
C SER A 76 4.06 -1.65 3.87
N SER A 77 5.10 -1.38 4.64
CA SER A 77 5.49 0.02 4.91
C SER A 77 6.11 0.73 3.70
N PHE A 78 6.48 0.00 2.66
CA PHE A 78 7.08 0.54 1.43
C PHE A 78 6.26 0.20 0.17
N LEU A 79 5.46 -0.84 0.23
CA LEU A 79 4.54 -1.25 -0.82
C LEU A 79 3.11 -1.05 -0.36
N ASP A 80 2.21 -0.85 -1.31
CA ASP A 80 0.77 -0.87 -1.05
C ASP A 80 0.38 -2.15 -0.27
N ASN A 81 -0.54 -2.00 0.68
CA ASN A 81 -1.00 -3.06 1.56
C ASN A 81 -1.58 -4.26 0.79
N ILE A 82 -2.23 -4.03 -0.35
CA ILE A 82 -2.77 -5.10 -1.22
C ILE A 82 -1.63 -5.89 -1.84
N ALA A 83 -0.62 -5.20 -2.40
CA ALA A 83 0.56 -5.84 -2.97
C ALA A 83 1.34 -6.63 -1.92
N ALA A 84 1.54 -6.06 -0.72
CA ALA A 84 2.20 -6.73 0.38
C ALA A 84 1.44 -7.99 0.85
N ALA A 85 0.09 -7.93 0.91
CA ALA A 85 -0.74 -9.08 1.24
C ALA A 85 -0.64 -10.20 0.20
N LEU A 86 -0.64 -9.86 -1.10
CA LEU A 86 -0.48 -10.82 -2.19
C LEU A 86 0.89 -11.50 -2.16
N ILE A 87 1.95 -10.72 -1.96
CA ILE A 87 3.31 -11.24 -1.80
C ILE A 87 3.39 -12.17 -0.58
N GLY A 88 2.86 -11.74 0.57
CA GLY A 88 2.80 -12.53 1.79
C GLY A 88 2.02 -13.82 1.62
N GLY A 89 0.89 -13.77 0.92
CA GLY A 89 0.10 -14.95 0.56
C GLY A 89 0.86 -15.93 -0.32
N ALA A 90 1.55 -15.44 -1.35
CA ALA A 90 2.39 -16.26 -2.22
C ALA A 90 3.56 -16.90 -1.45
N MET A 91 4.23 -16.14 -0.57
CA MET A 91 5.29 -16.66 0.30
C MET A 91 4.76 -17.72 1.26
N ALA A 92 3.61 -17.51 1.87
CA ALA A 92 2.95 -18.48 2.75
C ALA A 92 2.57 -19.76 1.98
N HIS A 93 2.00 -19.61 0.78
CA HIS A 93 1.64 -20.76 -0.07
C HIS A 93 2.86 -21.61 -0.39
N GLN A 94 3.99 -21.02 -0.71
CA GLN A 94 5.24 -21.74 -0.96
C GLN A 94 5.79 -22.39 0.32
N LEU A 95 5.81 -21.67 1.43
CA LEU A 95 6.40 -22.09 2.70
C LEU A 95 5.64 -23.26 3.33
N PHE A 96 4.30 -23.24 3.24
CA PHE A 96 3.40 -24.25 3.79
C PHE A 96 2.91 -25.27 2.72
N LYS A 97 3.50 -25.26 1.52
CA LYS A 97 3.14 -26.16 0.39
C LYS A 97 1.63 -26.17 0.09
N GLY A 98 1.03 -25.01 0.03
CA GLY A 98 -0.41 -24.81 -0.23
C GLY A 98 -1.32 -25.05 0.97
N LYS A 99 -0.83 -25.54 2.10
CA LYS A 99 -1.62 -25.77 3.32
C LYS A 99 -1.60 -24.53 4.21
N VAL A 100 -2.33 -23.50 3.81
CA VAL A 100 -2.43 -22.25 4.57
C VAL A 100 -3.77 -22.20 5.29
N HIS A 101 -3.73 -22.02 6.61
CA HIS A 101 -4.94 -21.87 7.44
C HIS A 101 -5.61 -20.51 7.16
N ILE A 102 -6.95 -20.48 7.14
CA ILE A 102 -7.70 -19.25 6.86
C ILE A 102 -7.38 -18.12 7.85
N GLY A 103 -7.22 -18.46 9.14
CA GLY A 103 -6.81 -17.48 10.16
C GLY A 103 -5.42 -16.90 9.90
N TYR A 104 -4.53 -17.64 9.25
CA TYR A 104 -3.22 -17.14 8.88
C TYR A 104 -3.28 -16.21 7.66
N LEU A 105 -4.14 -16.51 6.68
CA LEU A 105 -4.42 -15.57 5.58
C LEU A 105 -5.01 -14.26 6.10
N ALA A 106 -5.95 -14.33 7.06
CA ALA A 106 -6.44 -13.14 7.74
C ALA A 106 -5.32 -12.39 8.48
N GLY A 107 -4.40 -13.12 9.10
CA GLY A 107 -3.18 -12.57 9.74
C GLY A 107 -2.27 -11.84 8.75
N ILE A 108 -2.10 -12.36 7.53
CA ILE A 108 -1.34 -11.70 6.46
C ILE A 108 -2.00 -10.36 6.07
N VAL A 109 -3.33 -10.35 5.88
CA VAL A 109 -4.08 -9.13 5.58
C VAL A 109 -4.00 -8.13 6.74
N ALA A 110 -4.14 -8.59 7.97
CA ALA A 110 -3.99 -7.72 9.15
C ALA A 110 -2.57 -7.16 9.27
N ALA A 111 -1.54 -7.97 9.04
CA ALA A 111 -0.15 -7.54 9.07
C ALA A 111 0.16 -6.52 7.96
N SER A 112 -0.36 -6.71 6.74
CA SER A 112 -0.16 -5.76 5.66
C SER A 112 -0.85 -4.42 5.93
N ASN A 113 -2.08 -4.41 6.40
CA ASN A 113 -2.77 -3.16 6.77
C ASN A 113 -2.07 -2.44 7.93
N ALA A 114 -1.68 -3.18 8.98
CA ALA A 114 -0.93 -2.61 10.10
C ALA A 114 0.43 -2.06 9.66
N GLY A 115 1.12 -2.73 8.72
CA GLY A 115 2.40 -2.28 8.16
C GLY A 115 2.30 -1.00 7.34
N GLY A 116 1.21 -0.84 6.57
CA GLY A 116 0.96 0.38 5.81
C GLY A 116 0.64 1.60 6.69
N ALA A 117 0.04 1.38 7.86
CA ALA A 117 -0.52 2.44 8.70
C ALA A 117 0.51 3.43 9.27
N TRP A 118 1.77 3.04 9.45
CA TRP A 118 2.82 3.88 10.03
C TRP A 118 3.77 4.50 9.01
N SER A 119 3.57 4.20 7.72
CA SER A 119 4.37 4.74 6.62
C SER A 119 3.52 5.60 5.68
N VAL A 120 4.07 6.71 5.24
CA VAL A 120 3.39 7.63 4.31
C VAL A 120 3.26 7.07 2.89
N VAL A 121 3.93 5.97 2.57
CA VAL A 121 3.90 5.32 1.24
C VAL A 121 3.32 3.90 1.29
N GLY A 122 3.03 3.39 2.48
CA GLY A 122 2.59 2.00 2.67
C GLY A 122 1.08 1.78 2.47
N ASP A 123 0.28 2.82 2.52
CA ASP A 123 -1.17 2.77 2.32
C ASP A 123 -1.65 4.01 1.57
N THR A 124 -2.70 3.84 0.77
CA THR A 124 -3.35 4.95 0.06
C THR A 124 -3.86 6.04 0.99
N THR A 125 -4.41 5.67 2.16
CA THR A 125 -4.91 6.63 3.16
C THR A 125 -3.78 7.46 3.76
N THR A 126 -2.67 6.86 4.14
CA THR A 126 -1.51 7.57 4.68
C THR A 126 -0.81 8.41 3.61
N THR A 127 -0.79 7.93 2.36
CA THR A 127 -0.31 8.71 1.21
C THR A 127 -1.16 9.96 0.99
N MET A 128 -2.49 9.84 1.09
CA MET A 128 -3.39 10.99 0.98
C MET A 128 -3.20 11.98 2.13
N MET A 129 -3.06 11.50 3.38
CA MET A 129 -2.74 12.36 4.53
C MET A 129 -1.44 13.13 4.30
N TRP A 130 -0.44 12.47 3.75
CA TRP A 130 0.85 13.08 3.44
C TRP A 130 0.74 14.14 2.33
N ILE A 131 0.02 13.86 1.23
CA ILE A 131 -0.28 14.83 0.17
C ILE A 131 -1.03 16.03 0.75
N ALA A 132 -1.94 15.81 1.69
CA ALA A 132 -2.68 16.85 2.40
C ALA A 132 -1.85 17.63 3.45
N GLY A 133 -0.52 17.39 3.53
CA GLY A 133 0.39 18.17 4.38
C GLY A 133 0.63 17.59 5.78
N VAL A 134 0.10 16.41 6.12
CA VAL A 134 0.41 15.74 7.39
C VAL A 134 1.88 15.33 7.39
N LYS A 135 2.62 15.70 8.45
CA LYS A 135 4.06 15.43 8.53
C LYS A 135 4.34 13.93 8.65
N PRO A 136 5.35 13.39 7.94
CA PRO A 136 5.71 11.97 8.03
C PRO A 136 5.95 11.47 9.46
N GLY A 137 6.50 12.32 10.34
CA GLY A 137 6.70 11.98 11.76
C GLY A 137 5.41 11.68 12.52
N GLN A 138 4.32 12.38 12.20
CA GLN A 138 3.01 12.14 12.82
C GLN A 138 2.41 10.80 12.37
N VAL A 139 2.57 10.46 11.08
CA VAL A 139 2.15 9.14 10.57
C VAL A 139 2.99 8.03 11.20
N PHE A 140 4.29 8.27 11.39
CA PHE A 140 5.20 7.31 12.01
C PHE A 140 4.83 6.95 13.47
N GLU A 141 4.16 7.82 14.22
CA GLU A 141 3.69 7.53 15.58
C GLU A 141 2.76 6.32 15.63
N ALA A 142 2.05 6.01 14.53
CA ALA A 142 1.20 4.83 14.42
C ALA A 142 1.96 3.50 14.50
N ILE A 143 3.31 3.51 14.42
CA ILE A 143 4.15 2.30 14.52
C ILE A 143 3.92 1.56 15.84
N VAL A 144 3.64 2.28 16.95
CA VAL A 144 3.41 1.67 18.25
C VAL A 144 2.13 0.83 18.23
N ALA A 145 1.01 1.43 17.81
CA ALA A 145 -0.27 0.71 17.72
C ALA A 145 -0.20 -0.43 16.69
N SER A 146 0.43 -0.18 15.56
CA SER A 146 0.66 -1.15 14.48
C SER A 146 1.48 -2.37 14.97
N THR A 147 2.55 -2.14 15.73
CA THR A 147 3.37 -3.22 16.30
C THR A 147 2.58 -4.04 17.33
N VAL A 148 1.81 -3.39 18.19
CA VAL A 148 0.96 -4.07 19.17
C VAL A 148 -0.09 -4.94 18.46
N ALA A 149 -0.76 -4.39 17.45
CA ALA A 149 -1.74 -5.13 16.64
C ALA A 149 -1.11 -6.34 15.95
N LEU A 150 0.09 -6.18 15.36
CA LEU A 150 0.85 -7.28 14.77
C LEU A 150 1.21 -8.35 15.81
N CYS A 151 1.67 -7.96 17.00
CA CYS A 151 2.04 -8.92 18.04
C CYS A 151 0.83 -9.73 18.50
N ILE A 152 -0.31 -9.08 18.75
CA ILE A 152 -1.52 -9.76 19.23
C ILE A 152 -2.08 -10.69 18.15
N SER A 153 -2.41 -10.16 16.97
CA SER A 153 -3.02 -10.93 15.89
C SER A 153 -2.05 -11.94 15.27
N GLY A 154 -0.80 -11.53 15.08
CA GLY A 154 0.22 -12.32 14.42
C GLY A 154 0.67 -13.56 15.20
N VAL A 155 0.82 -13.44 16.53
CA VAL A 155 1.18 -14.61 17.37
C VAL A 155 0.07 -15.65 17.34
N VAL A 156 -1.20 -15.23 17.42
CA VAL A 156 -2.34 -16.14 17.34
C VAL A 156 -2.38 -16.82 15.98
N ALA A 157 -2.31 -16.05 14.89
CA ALA A 157 -2.32 -16.58 13.52
C ALA A 157 -1.16 -17.54 13.26
N ALA A 158 0.06 -17.21 13.72
CA ALA A 158 1.26 -18.04 13.54
C ALA A 158 1.17 -19.39 14.29
N LYS A 159 0.64 -19.38 15.51
CA LYS A 159 0.41 -20.62 16.28
C LYS A 159 -0.65 -21.50 15.62
N GLN A 160 -1.76 -20.91 15.14
CA GLN A 160 -2.80 -21.62 14.41
C GLN A 160 -2.25 -22.26 13.13
N GLN A 161 -1.44 -21.51 12.37
CA GLN A 161 -0.80 -22.03 11.17
C GLN A 161 0.16 -23.18 11.49
N HIS A 162 0.99 -23.03 12.50
CA HIS A 162 1.95 -24.08 12.89
C HIS A 162 1.25 -25.37 13.33
N ALA A 163 0.13 -25.25 14.06
CA ALA A 163 -0.69 -26.41 14.46
C ALA A 163 -1.38 -27.06 13.25
N TYR A 164 -1.79 -26.27 12.26
CA TYR A 164 -2.46 -26.75 11.05
C TYR A 164 -1.48 -27.39 10.07
N SER A 165 -0.36 -26.71 9.78
CA SER A 165 0.71 -27.19 8.92
C SER A 165 2.01 -26.47 9.27
N PRO A 166 3.05 -27.20 9.72
CA PRO A 166 4.35 -26.61 10.01
C PRO A 166 5.07 -26.17 8.73
N ILE A 167 6.10 -25.36 8.89
CA ILE A 167 6.97 -24.92 7.79
C ILE A 167 7.72 -26.11 7.20
N LEU A 168 7.58 -26.31 5.90
CA LEU A 168 8.28 -27.35 5.15
C LEU A 168 9.26 -26.70 4.18
N LYS A 169 10.50 -26.49 4.64
CA LYS A 169 11.56 -25.95 3.78
C LYS A 169 11.86 -26.90 2.62
N ASN A 170 11.72 -26.41 1.40
CA ASN A 170 12.26 -27.12 0.24
C ASN A 170 13.73 -26.73 0.09
N ALA A 171 14.60 -27.72 -0.05
CA ALA A 171 16.03 -27.52 -0.34
C ALA A 171 16.27 -26.94 -1.76
N HIS A 172 15.22 -26.49 -2.46
CA HIS A 172 15.26 -26.16 -3.87
C HIS A 172 15.53 -24.69 -4.14
N ALA A 173 16.41 -24.54 -5.10
CA ALA A 173 16.79 -23.46 -5.96
C ALA A 173 17.90 -22.53 -5.46
N HIS A 174 19.00 -22.59 -6.17
CA HIS A 174 20.00 -21.53 -6.33
C HIS A 174 19.36 -20.31 -7.05
N THR A 175 18.24 -19.81 -6.53
CA THR A 175 17.62 -18.61 -7.05
C THR A 175 18.49 -17.44 -6.62
N LYS A 176 19.02 -16.70 -7.59
CA LYS A 176 19.81 -15.49 -7.34
C LYS A 176 18.88 -14.29 -7.29
N VAL A 177 19.16 -13.35 -6.38
CA VAL A 177 18.47 -12.05 -6.32
C VAL A 177 18.81 -11.23 -7.55
N ASP A 178 17.83 -10.65 -8.22
CA ASP A 178 18.04 -9.64 -9.25
C ASP A 178 18.19 -8.25 -8.57
N TRP A 179 19.42 -7.93 -8.19
CA TRP A 179 19.75 -6.66 -7.54
C TRP A 179 19.42 -5.43 -8.39
N ALA A 180 19.39 -5.56 -9.71
CA ALA A 180 18.98 -4.47 -10.58
C ALA A 180 17.50 -4.11 -10.35
N ARG A 181 16.63 -5.11 -10.19
CA ARG A 181 15.22 -4.87 -9.84
C ARG A 181 15.04 -4.28 -8.45
N VAL A 182 15.83 -4.72 -7.47
CA VAL A 182 15.84 -4.12 -6.13
C VAL A 182 16.25 -2.65 -6.20
N GLY A 183 17.29 -2.33 -6.98
CA GLY A 183 17.73 -0.95 -7.22
C GLY A 183 16.64 -0.08 -7.86
N ILE A 184 15.87 -0.63 -8.81
CA ILE A 184 14.73 0.07 -9.44
C ILE A 184 13.65 0.37 -8.40
N VAL A 185 13.29 -0.59 -7.55
CA VAL A 185 12.32 -0.39 -6.47
C VAL A 185 12.75 0.73 -5.54
N LEU A 186 13.99 0.69 -5.08
CA LEU A 186 14.56 1.74 -4.22
C LEU A 186 14.57 3.11 -4.90
N LEU A 187 14.92 3.16 -6.19
CA LEU A 187 14.94 4.40 -6.96
C LEU A 187 13.53 5.03 -7.06
N ILE A 188 12.51 4.22 -7.38
CA ILE A 188 11.12 4.69 -7.46
C ILE A 188 10.66 5.26 -6.11
N LEU A 189 10.97 4.56 -5.00
CA LEU A 189 10.64 5.03 -3.65
C LEU A 189 11.37 6.35 -3.31
N VAL A 190 12.67 6.45 -3.64
CA VAL A 190 13.45 7.68 -3.41
C VAL A 190 12.88 8.84 -4.22
N PHE A 191 12.47 8.63 -5.46
CA PHE A 191 11.82 9.66 -6.28
C PHE A 191 10.48 10.09 -5.68
N ALA A 192 9.63 9.14 -5.26
CA ALA A 192 8.34 9.44 -4.64
C ALA A 192 8.53 10.27 -3.36
N MET A 193 9.35 9.76 -2.43
CA MET A 193 9.60 10.41 -1.12
C MET A 193 10.34 11.74 -1.27
N GLY A 194 11.41 11.77 -2.09
CA GLY A 194 12.21 12.97 -2.31
C GLY A 194 11.39 14.08 -2.94
N THR A 195 10.58 13.78 -3.96
CA THR A 195 9.70 14.78 -4.59
C THR A 195 8.65 15.29 -3.62
N ASN A 196 8.04 14.40 -2.82
CA ASN A 196 7.06 14.85 -1.84
C ASN A 196 7.69 15.77 -0.79
N ILE A 197 8.85 15.42 -0.23
CA ILE A 197 9.57 16.28 0.73
C ILE A 197 9.89 17.64 0.08
N LEU A 198 10.39 17.65 -1.14
CA LEU A 198 10.70 18.88 -1.88
C LEU A 198 9.45 19.75 -2.08
N MET A 199 8.33 19.17 -2.53
CA MET A 199 7.09 19.89 -2.74
C MET A 199 6.55 20.50 -1.44
N ASN A 200 6.55 19.73 -0.35
CA ASN A 200 6.02 20.21 0.93
C ASN A 200 6.95 21.23 1.65
N THR A 201 8.27 21.23 1.37
CA THR A 201 9.21 22.10 2.08
C THR A 201 9.62 23.34 1.27
N GLN A 202 9.87 23.18 -0.04
CA GLN A 202 10.44 24.24 -0.88
C GLN A 202 9.45 24.80 -1.91
N PHE A 203 8.50 23.99 -2.38
CA PHE A 203 7.61 24.33 -3.48
C PHE A 203 6.13 24.15 -3.13
N SER A 204 5.74 24.48 -1.89
CA SER A 204 4.37 24.31 -1.41
C SER A 204 3.32 25.04 -2.29
N ALA A 205 3.67 26.20 -2.87
CA ALA A 205 2.80 26.92 -3.79
C ALA A 205 2.52 26.17 -5.12
N PHE A 206 3.36 25.24 -5.51
CA PHE A 206 3.18 24.40 -6.71
C PHE A 206 2.58 23.04 -6.39
N ALA A 207 2.58 22.62 -5.13
CA ALA A 207 2.06 21.32 -4.70
C ALA A 207 0.61 21.11 -5.09
N ASP A 208 -0.19 22.19 -5.02
CA ASP A 208 -1.63 22.19 -5.37
C ASP A 208 -1.89 22.35 -6.88
N SER A 209 -0.85 22.61 -7.68
CA SER A 209 -1.00 22.92 -9.11
C SER A 209 -0.57 21.80 -10.02
N VAL A 210 0.33 20.90 -9.58
CA VAL A 210 0.94 19.86 -10.39
C VAL A 210 1.02 18.53 -9.63
N PRO A 211 0.62 17.39 -10.22
CA PRO A 211 0.74 16.06 -9.61
C PRO A 211 2.20 15.58 -9.62
N ALA A 212 3.09 16.33 -8.94
CA ALA A 212 4.54 16.19 -9.03
C ALA A 212 5.04 14.83 -8.56
N ILE A 213 4.42 14.25 -7.51
CA ILE A 213 4.84 12.97 -6.92
C ILE A 213 4.55 11.84 -7.90
N GLY A 214 3.34 11.85 -8.49
CA GLY A 214 2.97 10.89 -9.52
C GLY A 214 3.90 10.96 -10.74
N ILE A 215 4.19 12.18 -11.22
CA ILE A 215 5.12 12.42 -12.33
C ILE A 215 6.51 11.86 -11.98
N ALA A 216 7.04 12.12 -10.79
CA ALA A 216 8.36 11.66 -10.37
C ALA A 216 8.45 10.12 -10.35
N VAL A 217 7.43 9.43 -9.87
CA VAL A 217 7.36 7.96 -9.91
C VAL A 217 7.41 7.45 -11.35
N TRP A 218 6.64 8.03 -12.25
CA TRP A 218 6.62 7.62 -13.66
C TRP A 218 7.94 7.96 -14.37
N VAL A 219 8.57 9.09 -14.06
CA VAL A 219 9.92 9.43 -14.56
C VAL A 219 10.92 8.37 -14.11
N ALA A 220 10.91 7.98 -12.83
CA ALA A 220 11.81 6.94 -12.32
C ALA A 220 11.59 5.59 -13.03
N ILE A 221 10.32 5.20 -13.26
CA ILE A 221 9.98 3.99 -14.01
C ILE A 221 10.52 4.07 -15.44
N LEU A 222 10.26 5.16 -16.16
CA LEU A 222 10.68 5.32 -17.55
C LEU A 222 12.20 5.35 -17.70
N LEU A 223 12.93 5.99 -16.80
CA LEU A 223 14.40 6.01 -16.79
C LEU A 223 15.00 4.61 -16.62
N THR A 224 14.30 3.74 -15.92
CA THR A 224 14.79 2.38 -15.63
C THR A 224 14.36 1.32 -16.64
N VAL A 225 13.52 1.66 -17.63
CA VAL A 225 13.06 0.73 -18.69
C VAL A 225 14.24 0.09 -19.45
N GLY A 226 15.31 0.83 -19.67
CA GLY A 226 16.51 0.33 -20.34
C GLY A 226 17.30 -0.70 -19.54
N VAL A 227 17.17 -0.69 -18.19
CA VAL A 227 17.85 -1.64 -17.30
C VAL A 227 17.04 -2.93 -17.15
N ARG A 228 15.75 -2.79 -16.83
CA ARG A 228 14.81 -3.91 -16.73
C ARG A 228 13.43 -3.42 -17.17
N ARG A 229 12.88 -4.05 -18.19
CA ARG A 229 11.54 -3.72 -18.69
C ARG A 229 10.49 -3.93 -17.60
N PRO A 230 9.63 -2.93 -17.35
CA PRO A 230 8.46 -3.09 -16.50
C PRO A 230 7.46 -4.06 -17.12
N ASP A 231 6.61 -4.63 -16.29
CA ASP A 231 5.56 -5.56 -16.68
C ASP A 231 4.28 -4.78 -17.03
N TRP A 232 4.26 -4.18 -18.21
CA TRP A 232 3.15 -3.32 -18.65
C TRP A 232 1.80 -4.03 -18.65
N GLU A 233 1.79 -5.36 -18.74
CA GLU A 233 0.58 -6.18 -18.75
C GLU A 233 -0.23 -6.09 -17.46
N ILE A 234 0.40 -5.69 -16.35
CA ILE A 234 -0.30 -5.52 -15.06
C ILE A 234 -1.15 -4.24 -15.02
N LEU A 235 -0.87 -3.26 -15.87
CA LEU A 235 -1.56 -1.97 -15.82
C LEU A 235 -3.07 -2.08 -16.12
N PRO A 236 -3.54 -2.80 -17.16
CA PRO A 236 -4.97 -2.96 -17.40
C PRO A 236 -5.72 -3.66 -16.26
N GLU A 237 -5.06 -4.59 -15.58
CA GLU A 237 -5.64 -5.29 -14.42
C GLU A 237 -5.80 -4.35 -13.22
N ASN A 238 -4.74 -3.61 -12.89
CA ASN A 238 -4.75 -2.65 -11.78
C ASN A 238 -5.60 -1.40 -12.05
N PHE A 239 -5.80 -1.03 -13.33
CA PHE A 239 -6.60 0.13 -13.71
C PHE A 239 -8.02 0.08 -13.13
N LYS A 240 -8.68 -1.09 -13.16
CA LYS A 240 -10.04 -1.25 -12.61
C LYS A 240 -10.06 -1.01 -11.10
N GLY A 241 -9.10 -1.56 -10.37
CA GLY A 241 -8.94 -1.34 -8.93
C GLY A 241 -8.63 0.12 -8.60
N THR A 242 -7.74 0.75 -9.37
CA THR A 242 -7.38 2.16 -9.22
C THR A 242 -8.60 3.08 -9.43
N ILE A 243 -9.39 2.87 -10.48
CA ILE A 243 -10.62 3.64 -10.72
C ILE A 243 -11.64 3.43 -9.60
N PHE A 244 -11.77 2.21 -9.10
CA PHE A 244 -12.64 1.93 -7.95
C PHE A 244 -12.20 2.72 -6.71
N LEU A 245 -10.91 2.70 -6.35
CA LEU A 245 -10.37 3.44 -5.21
C LEU A 245 -10.52 4.96 -5.39
N LEU A 246 -10.22 5.49 -6.59
CA LEU A 246 -10.46 6.91 -6.88
C LEU A 246 -11.93 7.31 -6.72
N SER A 247 -12.85 6.44 -7.15
CA SER A 247 -14.29 6.68 -6.97
C SER A 247 -14.68 6.74 -5.50
N LEU A 248 -14.08 5.87 -4.65
CA LEU A 248 -14.29 5.92 -3.20
C LEU A 248 -13.73 7.21 -2.60
N VAL A 249 -12.56 7.67 -3.03
CA VAL A 249 -11.95 8.93 -2.58
C VAL A 249 -12.86 10.11 -2.93
N VAL A 250 -13.34 10.20 -4.17
CA VAL A 250 -14.28 11.25 -4.60
C VAL A 250 -15.57 11.21 -3.78
N ILE A 251 -16.11 10.01 -3.50
CA ILE A 251 -17.31 9.88 -2.65
C ILE A 251 -17.01 10.35 -1.22
N ALA A 252 -15.89 9.96 -0.67
CA ALA A 252 -15.49 10.33 0.69
C ALA A 252 -15.24 11.83 0.83
N SER A 253 -14.60 12.49 -0.16
CA SER A 253 -14.34 13.92 -0.15
C SER A 253 -15.62 14.79 -0.24
N MET A 254 -16.70 14.20 -0.75
CA MET A 254 -18.03 14.85 -0.79
C MET A 254 -18.86 14.67 0.50
N MET A 255 -18.36 13.90 1.47
CA MET A 255 -19.07 13.73 2.75
C MET A 255 -18.87 14.96 3.63
N PRO A 256 -19.97 15.56 4.16
CA PRO A 256 -19.88 16.72 5.05
C PRO A 256 -19.44 16.27 6.46
N VAL A 257 -18.20 15.82 6.59
CA VAL A 257 -17.64 15.26 7.85
C VAL A 257 -17.70 16.28 8.99
N GLU A 258 -17.57 17.58 8.66
CA GLU A 258 -17.65 18.69 9.61
C GLU A 258 -19.04 18.84 10.27
N GLN A 259 -20.09 18.30 9.62
CA GLN A 259 -21.46 18.32 10.13
C GLN A 259 -21.80 17.08 10.97
N LEU A 260 -20.90 16.10 11.05
CA LEU A 260 -21.11 14.92 11.89
C LEU A 260 -20.94 15.33 13.36
N PRO A 261 -21.87 14.90 14.25
CA PRO A 261 -21.66 15.13 15.68
C PRO A 261 -20.36 14.44 16.13
N PRO A 262 -19.60 15.06 17.05
CA PRO A 262 -18.40 14.44 17.57
C PRO A 262 -18.75 13.08 18.13
N ALA A 263 -17.98 12.04 17.73
CA ALA A 263 -18.20 10.68 18.18
C ALA A 263 -18.12 10.63 19.71
N SER A 264 -19.27 10.46 20.37
CA SER A 264 -19.32 10.19 21.80
C SER A 264 -18.98 8.71 22.00
N TRP A 265 -18.27 8.38 23.08
CA TRP A 265 -17.96 6.99 23.46
C TRP A 265 -19.20 6.10 23.58
N VAL A 266 -20.36 6.72 23.79
CA VAL A 266 -21.67 6.05 23.89
C VAL A 266 -22.26 5.65 22.53
N SER A 267 -21.87 6.33 21.42
CA SER A 267 -22.30 5.97 20.06
C SER A 267 -21.39 4.95 19.39
N ALA A 268 -20.28 4.55 20.03
CA ALA A 268 -19.32 3.57 19.53
C ALA A 268 -19.55 2.15 20.11
N LEU A 269 -20.51 1.97 21.01
CA LEU A 269 -21.01 0.71 21.57
C LEU A 269 -22.34 0.31 20.93
#